data_cec1920edfd3296a74f99a0813554cb0
#
_entry.id   cec1920edfd3296a74f99a0813554cb0
#
_cell.length_a   1.000
_cell.length_b   1.000
_cell.length_c   1.000
_cell.angle_alpha   90.00
_cell.angle_beta   90.00
_cell.angle_gamma   90.00
#
_symmetry.space_group_name_H-M   'P 1'
#
loop_
_entity.id
_entity.type
_entity.pdbx_description
1 polymer ?
#
loop_
_entity_poly.entity_id
_entity_poly.type
_entity_poly.pdbx_seq_one_letter_code
_entity_poly.pdbx_strand_id
1 'polypeptide(L)'
;AIDKAKKYGMGMVAVRNSCHYGIAGYYVTMATQAGMVGMTGTNARPSIAPTHGVENMLGTNPFTIGMPTDEKFPFVFDAATSIIQRGRIEYYARIGKDCPVGTVVGRDGSALTNSEEILTQLNTHKAALAPLGGIGEELGGYKGYDFATAVELLSAALQQGSFLSALSGIGENGEKKEYHLGHWFIAIDTEAFLGLQSFKKTAGDILRELRA
;
A
#
# COMPACT_ATOMS: atom_id res chain seq x y z
N ALA A 1 -3.85 5.97 -18.15
CA ALA A 1 -4.89 5.01 -17.79
C ALA A 1 -6.28 5.54 -18.20
N ILE A 2 -6.66 6.74 -17.80
CA ILE A 2 -7.98 7.36 -18.11
C ILE A 2 -8.26 7.39 -19.62
N ASP A 3 -7.31 7.84 -20.45
CA ASP A 3 -7.52 7.91 -21.90
C ASP A 3 -7.66 6.53 -22.55
N LYS A 4 -6.96 5.52 -22.02
CA LYS A 4 -7.17 4.13 -22.44
C LYS A 4 -8.55 3.63 -22.02
N ALA A 5 -9.00 3.95 -20.80
CA ALA A 5 -10.30 3.54 -20.29
C ALA A 5 -11.45 4.15 -21.15
N LYS A 6 -11.38 5.43 -21.48
CA LYS A 6 -12.35 6.07 -22.40
C LYS A 6 -12.49 5.35 -23.74
N LYS A 7 -11.40 4.76 -24.23
CA LYS A 7 -11.39 4.08 -25.54
C LYS A 7 -11.81 2.61 -25.47
N TYR A 8 -11.46 1.92 -24.36
CA TYR A 8 -11.57 0.46 -24.27
C TYR A 8 -12.40 -0.03 -23.09
N GLY A 9 -12.99 0.87 -22.29
CA GLY A 9 -13.72 0.54 -21.06
C GLY A 9 -12.81 0.37 -19.84
N MET A 10 -11.54 0.01 -20.04
CA MET A 10 -10.54 -0.10 -19.00
C MET A 10 -9.15 0.23 -19.55
N GLY A 11 -8.32 0.84 -18.72
CA GLY A 11 -6.93 1.13 -19.09
C GLY A 11 -5.97 0.97 -17.91
N MET A 12 -4.82 0.38 -18.21
CA MET A 12 -3.72 0.23 -17.23
C MET A 12 -2.43 0.85 -17.78
N VAL A 13 -1.65 1.45 -16.86
CA VAL A 13 -0.29 1.95 -17.10
C VAL A 13 0.60 1.45 -15.97
N ALA A 14 1.75 0.88 -16.34
CA ALA A 14 2.81 0.49 -15.40
C ALA A 14 4.01 1.42 -15.59
N VAL A 15 4.68 1.77 -14.48
CA VAL A 15 5.81 2.69 -14.42
C VAL A 15 6.96 2.01 -13.71
N ARG A 16 8.17 2.16 -14.21
CA ARG A 16 9.42 1.68 -13.57
C ARG A 16 10.43 2.80 -13.40
N ASN A 17 11.46 2.55 -12.61
CA ASN A 17 12.56 3.48 -12.37
C ASN A 17 12.09 4.83 -11.84
N SER A 18 11.10 4.81 -10.97
CA SER A 18 10.54 5.98 -10.32
C SER A 18 11.03 6.12 -8.87
N CYS A 19 10.56 7.11 -8.18
CA CYS A 19 10.78 7.32 -6.76
C CYS A 19 9.44 7.42 -6.02
N HIS A 20 9.43 7.81 -4.76
CA HIS A 20 8.22 7.97 -3.97
C HIS A 20 7.24 8.93 -4.65
N TYR A 21 6.01 8.49 -4.93
CA TYR A 21 5.03 9.25 -5.71
C TYR A 21 4.01 10.05 -4.88
N GLY A 22 4.25 10.16 -3.56
CA GLY A 22 3.39 10.92 -2.66
C GLY A 22 2.20 10.11 -2.12
N ILE A 23 1.08 10.78 -1.93
CA ILE A 23 -0.17 10.18 -1.43
C ILE A 23 -0.86 9.42 -2.57
N ALA A 24 -1.06 8.11 -2.40
CA ALA A 24 -1.65 7.27 -3.43
C ALA A 24 -3.10 7.66 -3.77
N GLY A 25 -3.88 8.10 -2.78
CA GLY A 25 -5.24 8.60 -2.96
C GLY A 25 -5.38 9.75 -3.94
N TYR A 26 -4.34 10.56 -4.13
CA TYR A 26 -4.32 11.63 -5.13
C TYR A 26 -4.60 11.12 -6.54
N TYR A 27 -3.96 10.02 -6.92
CA TYR A 27 -4.09 9.48 -8.29
C TYR A 27 -5.46 8.87 -8.56
N VAL A 28 -6.04 8.17 -7.59
CA VAL A 28 -7.39 7.60 -7.78
C VAL A 28 -8.47 8.68 -7.81
N THR A 29 -8.26 9.82 -7.13
CA THR A 29 -9.19 10.95 -7.22
C THR A 29 -9.22 11.57 -8.61
N MET A 30 -8.14 11.51 -9.38
CA MET A 30 -8.14 11.95 -10.79
C MET A 30 -9.10 11.08 -11.63
N ALA A 31 -9.12 9.77 -11.39
CA ALA A 31 -10.05 8.86 -12.07
C ALA A 31 -11.50 9.11 -11.64
N THR A 32 -11.75 9.31 -10.33
CA THR A 32 -13.11 9.60 -9.84
C THR A 32 -13.67 10.92 -10.37
N GLN A 33 -12.82 11.95 -10.52
CA GLN A 33 -13.20 13.22 -11.16
C GLN A 33 -13.55 13.04 -12.65
N ALA A 34 -12.96 12.04 -13.31
CA ALA A 34 -13.30 11.66 -14.67
C ALA A 34 -14.51 10.70 -14.77
N GLY A 35 -15.20 10.42 -13.64
CA GLY A 35 -16.33 9.50 -13.59
C GLY A 35 -15.95 8.01 -13.63
N MET A 36 -14.70 7.69 -13.33
CA MET A 36 -14.13 6.34 -13.41
C MET A 36 -13.78 5.77 -12.05
N VAL A 37 -13.75 4.44 -11.94
CA VAL A 37 -13.06 3.78 -10.82
C VAL A 37 -11.56 3.88 -11.08
N GLY A 38 -10.81 4.33 -10.08
CA GLY A 38 -9.36 4.38 -10.11
C GLY A 38 -8.73 3.39 -9.14
N MET A 39 -7.64 2.74 -9.55
CA MET A 39 -6.83 1.92 -8.65
C MET A 39 -5.35 2.21 -8.88
N THR A 40 -4.57 2.18 -7.82
CA THR A 40 -3.11 2.33 -7.88
C THR A 40 -2.42 1.60 -6.75
N GLY A 41 -1.18 1.25 -6.98
CA GLY A 41 -0.26 0.74 -5.97
C GLY A 41 1.19 1.00 -6.37
N THR A 42 2.06 0.85 -5.42
CA THR A 42 3.51 1.00 -5.60
C THR A 42 4.24 0.05 -4.68
N ASN A 43 5.37 -0.50 -5.14
CA ASN A 43 6.31 -1.10 -4.19
C ASN A 43 7.10 0.00 -3.46
N ALA A 44 7.80 -0.40 -2.41
CA ALA A 44 8.56 0.51 -1.57
C ALA A 44 9.78 -0.20 -0.98
N ARG A 45 10.64 0.57 -0.31
CA ARG A 45 11.78 0.04 0.44
C ARG A 45 11.36 -1.06 1.41
N PRO A 46 12.09 -2.20 1.47
CA PRO A 46 11.79 -3.31 2.37
C PRO A 46 11.65 -2.86 3.83
N SER A 47 10.53 -3.21 4.44
CA SER A 47 10.18 -2.85 5.83
C SER A 47 9.23 -3.84 6.49
N ILE A 48 8.52 -4.68 5.72
CA ILE A 48 7.58 -5.69 6.22
C ILE A 48 8.22 -7.07 6.15
N ALA A 49 8.08 -7.86 7.20
CA ALA A 49 8.40 -9.27 7.20
C ALA A 49 7.27 -10.10 6.54
N PRO A 50 7.59 -11.13 5.76
CA PRO A 50 6.60 -12.14 5.36
C PRO A 50 5.96 -12.82 6.56
N THR A 51 4.78 -13.43 6.38
CA THR A 51 4.20 -14.30 7.41
C THR A 51 5.20 -15.40 7.78
N HIS A 52 5.42 -15.61 9.09
CA HIS A 52 6.46 -16.48 9.67
C HIS A 52 7.91 -16.06 9.40
N GLY A 53 8.15 -14.96 8.69
CA GLY A 53 9.47 -14.37 8.49
C GLY A 53 9.77 -13.29 9.52
N VAL A 54 11.06 -12.93 9.62
CA VAL A 54 11.56 -11.87 10.52
C VAL A 54 12.36 -10.80 9.79
N GLU A 55 12.55 -10.97 8.48
CA GLU A 55 13.36 -10.08 7.66
C GLU A 55 12.52 -9.05 6.91
N ASN A 56 13.09 -7.87 6.71
CA ASN A 56 12.51 -6.84 5.86
C ASN A 56 12.57 -7.29 4.39
N MET A 57 11.46 -7.77 3.84
CA MET A 57 11.38 -8.27 2.46
C MET A 57 10.49 -7.39 1.57
N LEU A 58 9.30 -7.05 2.03
CA LEU A 58 8.33 -6.25 1.29
C LEU A 58 8.35 -4.80 1.76
N GLY A 59 8.03 -3.87 0.88
CA GLY A 59 7.72 -2.49 1.25
C GLY A 59 6.37 -2.39 1.94
N THR A 60 5.98 -1.19 2.35
CA THR A 60 4.63 -0.91 2.87
C THR A 60 3.55 -0.99 1.79
N ASN A 61 3.95 -1.13 0.56
CA ASN A 61 3.20 -1.49 -0.66
C ASN A 61 1.73 -1.08 -0.61
N PRO A 62 1.42 0.24 -0.65
CA PRO A 62 0.05 0.70 -0.54
C PRO A 62 -0.80 0.21 -1.70
N PHE A 63 -2.05 -0.11 -1.37
CA PHE A 63 -3.11 -0.40 -2.31
C PHE A 63 -4.23 0.64 -2.14
N THR A 64 -4.67 1.21 -3.25
CA THR A 64 -5.59 2.34 -3.24
C THR A 64 -6.67 2.17 -4.28
N ILE A 65 -7.93 2.42 -3.90
CA ILE A 65 -9.10 2.43 -4.80
C ILE A 65 -9.89 3.71 -4.58
N GLY A 66 -10.27 4.36 -5.68
CA GLY A 66 -11.22 5.47 -5.69
C GLY A 66 -12.44 5.15 -6.54
N MET A 67 -13.63 5.50 -6.06
CA MET A 67 -14.89 5.27 -6.75
C MET A 67 -15.75 6.53 -6.74
N PRO A 68 -16.33 6.96 -7.88
CA PRO A 68 -17.26 8.09 -7.90
C PRO A 68 -18.55 7.73 -7.16
N THR A 69 -19.13 8.70 -6.46
CA THR A 69 -20.40 8.57 -5.74
C THR A 69 -21.33 9.73 -6.10
N ASP A 70 -22.60 9.66 -5.73
CA ASP A 70 -23.53 10.79 -5.78
C ASP A 70 -23.43 11.73 -4.57
N GLU A 71 -22.52 11.44 -3.64
CA GLU A 71 -22.17 12.31 -2.52
C GLU A 71 -21.26 13.48 -2.98
N LYS A 72 -21.04 14.45 -2.08
CA LYS A 72 -20.12 15.57 -2.35
C LYS A 72 -18.66 15.16 -2.49
N PHE A 73 -18.32 13.93 -2.14
CA PHE A 73 -16.98 13.35 -2.17
C PHE A 73 -16.99 11.91 -2.72
N PRO A 74 -15.92 11.47 -3.40
CA PRO A 74 -15.80 10.09 -3.82
C PRO A 74 -15.51 9.17 -2.62
N PHE A 75 -15.76 7.88 -2.76
CA PHE A 75 -15.14 6.90 -1.89
C PHE A 75 -13.66 6.77 -2.25
N VAL A 76 -12.78 6.86 -1.26
CA VAL A 76 -11.34 6.62 -1.42
C VAL A 76 -10.86 5.71 -0.29
N PHE A 77 -10.39 4.55 -0.66
CA PHE A 77 -9.61 3.66 0.18
C PHE A 77 -8.13 3.85 -0.18
N ASP A 78 -7.31 4.25 0.79
CA ASP A 78 -5.87 4.45 0.62
C ASP A 78 -5.16 3.88 1.85
N ALA A 79 -4.56 2.72 1.72
CA ALA A 79 -3.95 2.02 2.84
C ALA A 79 -2.64 1.33 2.46
N ALA A 80 -1.65 1.44 3.35
CA ALA A 80 -0.50 0.55 3.36
C ALA A 80 -0.95 -0.88 3.67
N THR A 81 -0.19 -1.86 3.20
CA THR A 81 -0.37 -3.28 3.51
C THR A 81 0.38 -3.74 4.76
N SER A 82 1.09 -2.82 5.44
CA SER A 82 1.58 -3.01 6.81
C SER A 82 0.49 -2.70 7.82
N ILE A 83 0.47 -3.40 8.97
CA ILE A 83 -0.48 -3.13 10.05
C ILE A 83 -0.21 -1.81 10.76
N ILE A 84 1.05 -1.38 10.79
CA ILE A 84 1.51 -0.10 11.34
C ILE A 84 2.55 0.53 10.41
N GLN A 85 2.71 1.83 10.49
CA GLN A 85 3.76 2.55 9.76
C GLN A 85 4.77 3.16 10.72
N ARG A 86 6.02 3.34 10.26
CA ARG A 86 7.09 3.96 11.05
C ARG A 86 6.67 5.29 11.69
N GLY A 87 5.99 6.17 10.97
CA GLY A 87 5.53 7.44 11.52
C GLY A 87 4.59 7.31 12.70
N ARG A 88 3.78 6.24 12.78
CA ARG A 88 2.94 5.95 13.95
C ARG A 88 3.80 5.50 15.15
N ILE A 89 4.85 4.73 14.92
CA ILE A 89 5.80 4.32 15.96
C ILE A 89 6.56 5.55 16.49
N GLU A 90 7.02 6.43 15.61
CA GLU A 90 7.65 7.70 16.00
C GLU A 90 6.72 8.60 16.82
N TYR A 91 5.43 8.62 16.47
CA TYR A 91 4.43 9.34 17.28
C TYR A 91 4.27 8.70 18.66
N TYR A 92 4.17 7.37 18.75
CA TYR A 92 4.08 6.67 20.03
C TYR A 92 5.31 6.90 20.91
N ALA A 93 6.52 6.83 20.37
CA ALA A 93 7.74 7.14 21.08
C ALA A 93 7.72 8.55 21.68
N ARG A 94 7.27 9.56 20.92
CA ARG A 94 7.19 10.95 21.38
C ARG A 94 6.19 11.17 22.53
N ILE A 95 5.15 10.35 22.62
CA ILE A 95 4.16 10.45 23.71
C ILE A 95 4.36 9.39 24.80
N GLY A 96 5.48 8.64 24.78
CA GLY A 96 5.77 7.61 25.76
C GLY A 96 4.80 6.42 25.74
N LYS A 97 4.23 6.07 24.57
CA LYS A 97 3.27 4.99 24.41
C LYS A 97 3.90 3.81 23.69
N ASP A 98 3.62 2.59 24.18
CA ASP A 98 4.00 1.36 23.50
C ASP A 98 3.17 1.09 22.25
N CYS A 99 3.77 0.40 21.28
CA CYS A 99 3.06 -0.15 20.11
C CYS A 99 2.19 -1.33 20.54
N PRO A 100 1.04 -1.55 19.84
CA PRO A 100 0.24 -2.76 20.04
C PRO A 100 1.06 -4.03 19.78
N VAL A 101 0.82 -5.07 20.56
CA VAL A 101 1.44 -6.39 20.36
C VAL A 101 1.10 -6.92 18.97
N GLY A 102 2.06 -7.56 18.31
CA GLY A 102 1.87 -8.16 16.98
C GLY A 102 2.03 -7.19 15.81
N THR A 103 2.45 -5.93 16.06
CA THR A 103 2.66 -4.94 14.99
C THR A 103 4.09 -4.88 14.46
N VAL A 104 5.05 -5.31 15.26
CA VAL A 104 6.49 -5.32 14.91
C VAL A 104 7.11 -6.60 15.41
N VAL A 105 7.91 -7.26 14.58
CA VAL A 105 8.63 -8.50 14.89
C VAL A 105 10.14 -8.24 15.00
N GLY A 106 10.75 -8.76 16.07
CA GLY A 106 12.21 -8.81 16.24
C GLY A 106 12.84 -9.94 15.43
N ARG A 107 14.17 -9.92 15.30
CA ARG A 107 14.93 -10.98 14.58
C ARG A 107 14.82 -12.36 15.22
N ASP A 108 14.50 -12.42 16.50
CA ASP A 108 14.24 -13.66 17.26
C ASP A 108 12.80 -14.17 17.13
N GLY A 109 11.97 -13.48 16.36
CA GLY A 109 10.55 -13.79 16.18
C GLY A 109 9.64 -13.22 17.27
N SER A 110 10.17 -12.54 18.28
CA SER A 110 9.38 -11.94 19.35
C SER A 110 8.58 -10.73 18.87
N ALA A 111 7.40 -10.51 19.47
CA ALA A 111 6.62 -9.29 19.26
C ALA A 111 7.22 -8.14 20.08
N LEU A 112 7.63 -7.07 19.42
CA LEU A 112 8.17 -5.87 20.06
C LEU A 112 7.06 -4.86 20.33
N THR A 113 7.11 -4.22 21.50
CA THR A 113 6.10 -3.20 21.90
C THR A 113 6.72 -1.86 22.28
N ASN A 114 7.91 -1.82 22.86
CA ASN A 114 8.55 -0.56 23.23
C ASN A 114 8.91 0.27 22.01
N SER A 115 8.27 1.45 21.86
CA SER A 115 8.37 2.27 20.66
C SER A 115 9.77 2.82 20.39
N GLU A 116 10.53 3.18 21.42
CA GLU A 116 11.91 3.69 21.27
C GLU A 116 12.88 2.58 20.87
N GLU A 117 12.74 1.41 21.49
CA GLU A 117 13.50 0.22 21.14
C GLU A 117 13.22 -0.21 19.71
N ILE A 118 11.92 -0.25 19.30
CA ILE A 118 11.51 -0.56 17.93
C ILE A 118 12.20 0.38 16.93
N LEU A 119 12.20 1.70 17.16
CA LEU A 119 12.85 2.66 16.26
C LEU A 119 14.34 2.38 16.12
N THR A 120 15.01 2.06 17.23
CA THR A 120 16.43 1.69 17.24
C THR A 120 16.67 0.41 16.42
N GLN A 121 15.85 -0.61 16.62
CA GLN A 121 15.96 -1.88 15.90
C GLN A 121 15.61 -1.76 14.41
N LEU A 122 14.60 -0.95 14.04
CA LEU A 122 14.29 -0.66 12.64
C LEU A 122 15.44 0.05 11.90
N ASN A 123 16.14 0.98 12.58
CA ASN A 123 17.31 1.67 12.01
C ASN A 123 18.50 0.75 11.76
N THR A 124 18.63 -0.31 12.56
CA THR A 124 19.70 -1.31 12.47
C THR A 124 19.28 -2.58 11.74
N HIS A 125 18.10 -2.57 11.09
CA HIS A 125 17.51 -3.73 10.40
C HIS A 125 17.36 -4.97 11.29
N LYS A 126 17.19 -4.80 12.61
CA LYS A 126 16.96 -5.88 13.58
C LYS A 126 15.50 -6.12 13.92
N ALA A 127 14.60 -5.36 13.33
CA ALA A 127 13.15 -5.54 13.42
C ALA A 127 12.50 -5.31 12.06
N ALA A 128 11.28 -5.81 11.89
CA ALA A 128 10.45 -5.59 10.73
C ALA A 128 9.01 -5.28 11.17
N LEU A 129 8.30 -4.50 10.34
CA LEU A 129 6.87 -4.29 10.51
C LEU A 129 6.13 -5.60 10.18
N ALA A 130 5.01 -5.85 10.84
CA ALA A 130 4.12 -6.93 10.45
C ALA A 130 3.19 -6.49 9.31
N PRO A 131 2.73 -7.42 8.47
CA PRO A 131 1.69 -7.15 7.48
C PRO A 131 0.34 -6.82 8.16
N LEU A 132 -0.60 -6.28 7.41
CA LEU A 132 -1.97 -6.06 7.86
C LEU A 132 -2.57 -7.39 8.39
N GLY A 133 -3.08 -7.39 9.61
CA GLY A 133 -3.47 -8.58 10.37
C GLY A 133 -2.43 -9.01 11.42
N GLY A 134 -1.19 -8.48 11.37
CA GLY A 134 -0.18 -8.69 12.41
C GLY A 134 0.73 -9.88 12.17
N ILE A 135 1.49 -10.22 13.21
CA ILE A 135 2.42 -11.35 13.20
C ILE A 135 1.64 -12.67 13.14
N GLY A 136 2.09 -13.61 12.31
CA GLY A 136 1.54 -14.96 12.22
C GLY A 136 0.20 -15.04 11.49
N GLU A 137 -0.57 -16.10 11.76
CA GLU A 137 -1.81 -16.42 11.07
C GLU A 137 -3.08 -16.11 11.87
N GLU A 138 -3.02 -16.11 13.18
CA GLU A 138 -4.19 -16.05 14.06
C GLU A 138 -5.09 -14.83 13.84
N LEU A 139 -4.50 -13.67 13.58
CA LEU A 139 -5.22 -12.43 13.27
C LEU A 139 -5.27 -12.12 11.76
N GLY A 140 -4.83 -13.06 10.93
CA GLY A 140 -4.89 -12.96 9.48
C GLY A 140 -3.74 -12.19 8.85
N GLY A 141 -2.55 -12.19 9.45
CA GLY A 141 -1.35 -11.53 8.89
C GLY A 141 -0.99 -11.99 7.48
N TYR A 142 -1.27 -13.26 7.14
CA TYR A 142 -1.11 -13.79 5.79
C TYR A 142 -1.91 -12.99 4.74
N LYS A 143 -3.10 -12.46 5.08
CA LYS A 143 -3.90 -11.64 4.15
C LYS A 143 -3.16 -10.35 3.77
N GLY A 144 -2.58 -9.67 4.77
CA GLY A 144 -1.77 -8.48 4.51
C GLY A 144 -0.50 -8.80 3.74
N TYR A 145 0.14 -9.94 4.01
CA TYR A 145 1.28 -10.44 3.25
C TYR A 145 0.91 -10.69 1.78
N ASP A 146 -0.24 -11.34 1.52
CA ASP A 146 -0.73 -11.60 0.16
C ASP A 146 -1.05 -10.28 -0.58
N PHE A 147 -1.70 -9.31 0.08
CA PHE A 147 -1.92 -7.98 -0.49
C PHE A 147 -0.60 -7.28 -0.83
N ALA A 148 0.37 -7.28 0.08
CA ALA A 148 1.68 -6.68 -0.17
C ALA A 148 2.41 -7.34 -1.34
N THR A 149 2.32 -8.68 -1.44
CA THR A 149 2.91 -9.46 -2.52
C THR A 149 2.23 -9.18 -3.86
N ALA A 150 0.91 -9.08 -3.90
CA ALA A 150 0.18 -8.71 -5.12
C ALA A 150 0.57 -7.32 -5.62
N VAL A 151 0.69 -6.34 -4.72
CA VAL A 151 1.16 -4.99 -5.07
C VAL A 151 2.60 -5.02 -5.56
N GLU A 152 3.49 -5.80 -4.92
CA GLU A 152 4.89 -5.98 -5.36
C GLU A 152 4.96 -6.53 -6.79
N LEU A 153 4.22 -7.61 -7.06
CA LEU A 153 4.18 -8.25 -8.39
C LEU A 153 3.69 -7.29 -9.48
N LEU A 154 2.60 -6.56 -9.23
CA LEU A 154 2.07 -5.57 -10.19
C LEU A 154 3.02 -4.38 -10.37
N SER A 155 3.78 -4.03 -9.34
CA SER A 155 4.73 -2.91 -9.37
C SER A 155 6.07 -3.27 -10.03
N ALA A 156 6.38 -4.54 -10.19
CA ALA A 156 7.67 -4.99 -10.71
C ALA A 156 7.56 -5.87 -11.96
N ALA A 157 6.72 -6.91 -11.95
CA ALA A 157 6.74 -7.94 -12.99
C ALA A 157 6.25 -7.42 -14.36
N LEU A 158 5.24 -6.55 -14.40
CA LEU A 158 4.67 -6.04 -15.65
C LEU A 158 5.67 -5.22 -16.49
N GLN A 159 6.60 -4.54 -15.85
CA GLN A 159 7.56 -3.61 -16.50
C GLN A 159 9.01 -4.00 -16.29
N GLN A 160 9.29 -5.20 -15.76
CA GLN A 160 10.66 -5.65 -15.43
C GLN A 160 11.37 -4.62 -14.52
N GLY A 161 10.67 -4.14 -13.49
CA GLY A 161 11.18 -3.19 -12.49
C GLY A 161 11.95 -3.87 -11.37
N SER A 162 12.60 -3.05 -10.54
CA SER A 162 13.27 -3.52 -9.32
C SER A 162 12.25 -3.99 -8.28
N PHE A 163 12.64 -4.95 -7.43
CA PHE A 163 11.78 -5.55 -6.44
C PHE A 163 12.55 -5.97 -5.18
N LEU A 164 11.85 -6.10 -4.07
CA LEU A 164 12.36 -6.59 -2.78
C LEU A 164 13.69 -5.93 -2.38
N SER A 165 14.73 -6.73 -2.15
CA SER A 165 16.05 -6.26 -1.71
C SER A 165 16.72 -5.26 -2.65
N ALA A 166 16.42 -5.31 -3.95
CA ALA A 166 16.91 -4.34 -4.93
C ALA A 166 16.39 -2.90 -4.66
N LEU A 167 15.33 -2.76 -3.85
CA LEU A 167 14.76 -1.49 -3.41
C LEU A 167 15.28 -1.00 -2.04
N SER A 168 16.35 -1.61 -1.52
CA SER A 168 16.93 -1.22 -0.22
C SER A 168 17.47 0.23 -0.21
N GLY A 169 17.81 0.77 -1.37
CA GLY A 169 18.51 2.06 -1.49
C GLY A 169 19.98 1.98 -1.07
N ILE A 170 20.52 0.77 -0.90
CA ILE A 170 21.92 0.49 -0.51
C ILE A 170 22.53 -0.43 -1.57
N GLY A 171 23.68 -0.04 -2.09
CA GLY A 171 24.46 -0.85 -3.02
C GLY A 171 25.29 -1.93 -2.31
N GLU A 172 25.99 -2.75 -3.10
CA GLU A 172 26.76 -3.89 -2.59
C GLU A 172 27.88 -3.50 -1.61
N ASN A 173 28.44 -2.31 -1.78
CA ASN A 173 29.49 -1.76 -0.93
C ASN A 173 28.97 -0.83 0.17
N GLY A 174 27.64 -0.78 0.39
CA GLY A 174 27.01 0.08 1.41
C GLY A 174 26.78 1.53 0.96
N GLU A 175 27.06 1.88 -0.28
CA GLU A 175 26.79 3.20 -0.85
C GLU A 175 25.27 3.42 -1.03
N LYS A 176 24.84 4.68 -0.99
CA LYS A 176 23.45 5.06 -1.27
C LYS A 176 23.16 4.86 -2.77
N LYS A 177 22.02 4.22 -3.05
CA LYS A 177 21.53 3.94 -4.39
C LYS A 177 20.11 4.47 -4.57
N GLU A 178 19.74 4.80 -5.81
CA GLU A 178 18.36 5.16 -6.15
C GLU A 178 17.41 3.98 -5.95
N TYR A 179 16.16 4.27 -5.59
CA TYR A 179 15.19 3.22 -5.25
C TYR A 179 14.59 2.51 -6.46
N HIS A 180 14.50 3.13 -7.62
CA HIS A 180 13.89 2.56 -8.84
C HIS A 180 12.53 1.92 -8.62
N LEU A 181 11.64 2.60 -7.88
CA LEU A 181 10.30 2.09 -7.54
C LEU A 181 9.46 1.87 -8.79
N GLY A 182 8.55 0.90 -8.69
CA GLY A 182 7.53 0.64 -9.69
C GLY A 182 6.14 1.07 -9.21
N HIS A 183 5.32 1.56 -10.13
CA HIS A 183 3.93 1.94 -9.87
C HIS A 183 3.03 1.34 -10.92
N TRP A 184 1.76 1.21 -10.59
CA TRP A 184 0.73 0.87 -11.56
C TRP A 184 -0.54 1.70 -11.32
N PHE A 185 -1.25 2.00 -12.39
CA PHE A 185 -2.45 2.81 -12.40
C PHE A 185 -3.49 2.14 -13.28
N ILE A 186 -4.70 1.91 -12.75
CA ILE A 186 -5.84 1.38 -13.48
C ILE A 186 -6.96 2.40 -13.44
N ALA A 187 -7.65 2.57 -14.56
CA ALA A 187 -8.92 3.28 -14.65
C ALA A 187 -9.95 2.37 -15.30
N ILE A 188 -11.16 2.34 -14.76
CA ILE A 188 -12.31 1.58 -15.30
C ILE A 188 -13.41 2.58 -15.60
N ASP A 189 -13.83 2.66 -16.84
CA ASP A 189 -14.90 3.54 -17.27
C ASP A 189 -16.27 2.98 -16.87
N THR A 190 -16.96 3.68 -15.98
CA THR A 190 -18.28 3.26 -15.51
C THR A 190 -19.35 3.36 -16.61
N GLU A 191 -19.16 4.22 -17.62
CA GLU A 191 -20.06 4.30 -18.78
C GLU A 191 -20.05 3.03 -19.64
N ALA A 192 -18.93 2.29 -19.62
CA ALA A 192 -18.84 1.01 -20.35
C ALA A 192 -19.69 -0.12 -19.74
N PHE A 193 -20.36 0.14 -18.61
CA PHE A 193 -21.26 -0.80 -17.91
C PHE A 193 -22.70 -0.26 -17.93
N LEU A 194 -23.27 0.02 -16.75
CA LEU A 194 -24.64 0.56 -16.61
C LEU A 194 -24.70 2.10 -16.56
N GLY A 195 -23.60 2.75 -16.87
CA GLY A 195 -23.48 4.20 -16.89
C GLY A 195 -23.09 4.83 -15.55
N LEU A 196 -22.46 6.01 -15.63
CA LEU A 196 -21.93 6.75 -14.48
C LEU A 196 -23.00 7.07 -13.44
N GLN A 197 -24.18 7.51 -13.86
CA GLN A 197 -25.22 7.92 -12.91
C GLN A 197 -25.75 6.73 -12.10
N SER A 198 -25.93 5.58 -12.73
CA SER A 198 -26.34 4.35 -12.05
C SER A 198 -25.28 3.88 -11.07
N PHE A 199 -24.00 3.90 -11.48
CA PHE A 199 -22.88 3.57 -10.61
C PHE A 199 -22.82 4.49 -9.39
N LYS A 200 -22.83 5.81 -9.59
CA LYS A 200 -22.77 6.81 -8.52
C LYS A 200 -23.89 6.65 -7.50
N LYS A 201 -25.11 6.45 -7.99
CA LYS A 201 -26.27 6.26 -7.11
C LYS A 201 -26.11 5.00 -6.24
N THR A 202 -25.79 3.87 -6.84
CA THR A 202 -25.61 2.60 -6.11
C THR A 202 -24.46 2.68 -5.12
N ALA A 203 -23.33 3.28 -5.51
CA ALA A 203 -22.19 3.47 -4.59
C ALA A 203 -22.57 4.37 -3.39
N GLY A 204 -23.30 5.46 -3.64
CA GLY A 204 -23.77 6.33 -2.57
C GLY A 204 -24.81 5.67 -1.66
N ASP A 205 -25.73 4.87 -2.21
CA ASP A 205 -26.72 4.13 -1.42
C ASP A 205 -26.01 3.14 -0.46
N ILE A 206 -25.02 2.38 -0.96
CA ILE A 206 -24.21 1.46 -0.14
C ILE A 206 -23.52 2.22 1.01
N LEU A 207 -22.89 3.36 0.69
CA LEU A 207 -22.18 4.13 1.71
C LEU A 207 -23.11 4.75 2.74
N ARG A 208 -24.33 5.14 2.34
CA ARG A 208 -25.36 5.64 3.28
C ARG A 208 -25.86 4.53 4.21
N GLU A 209 -26.12 3.36 3.68
CA GLU A 209 -26.55 2.20 4.48
C GLU A 209 -25.48 1.76 5.50
N LEU A 210 -24.20 1.78 5.11
CA LEU A 210 -23.08 1.49 6.03
C LEU A 210 -22.91 2.53 7.16
N ARG A 211 -23.49 3.73 7.02
CA ARG A 211 -23.44 4.80 8.03
C ARG A 211 -24.70 4.90 8.89
N ALA A 212 -25.74 4.17 8.56
CA ALA A 212 -26.98 4.14 9.31
C ALA A 212 -26.85 3.24 10.55
#